data_1e272bfafcf4ec442f97a848c115ffff
#
_entry.id   1e272bfafcf4ec442f97a848c115ffff
#
_cell.length_a   1.000
_cell.length_b   1.000
_cell.length_c   1.000
_cell.angle_alpha   90.00
_cell.angle_beta   90.00
_cell.angle_gamma   90.00
#
_symmetry.space_group_name_H-M   'P 1'
#
loop_
_entity.id
_entity.type
_entity.pdbx_description
1 polymer ?
#
loop_
_entity_poly.entity_id
_entity_poly.type
_entity_poly.pdbx_seq_one_letter_code
_entity_poly.pdbx_strand_id
1 'polypeptide(L)'
;MDMKKRIHLELRNKSPSDVRELVLDNCRSPDGKIEGLTSEFVNLEFLSLINVGLISIANLPKLTKLKKLELSDNRISGGLDVLAEKLPNLTHLNLSGNKLKDIGTCVLAIYPVLCYIP
;
A
#
# COMPACT_ATOMS: atom_id res chain seq x y z
N MET A 1 10.92 -6.84 12.49
CA MET A 1 10.10 -7.96 12.00
C MET A 1 9.83 -7.75 10.52
N ASP A 2 10.01 -8.77 9.71
CA ASP A 2 9.77 -8.63 8.28
C ASP A 2 8.26 -8.61 7.96
N MET A 3 7.94 -8.20 6.74
CA MET A 3 6.55 -8.01 6.34
C MET A 3 5.74 -9.32 6.36
N LYS A 4 6.33 -10.41 5.88
CA LYS A 4 5.63 -11.70 5.86
C LYS A 4 5.26 -12.18 7.26
N LYS A 5 6.18 -12.06 8.20
CA LYS A 5 5.92 -12.43 9.59
C LYS A 5 4.87 -11.54 10.22
N ARG A 6 4.92 -10.23 9.92
CA ARG A 6 3.95 -9.30 10.46
C ARG A 6 2.56 -9.61 9.94
N ILE A 7 2.43 -9.91 8.65
CA ILE A 7 1.14 -10.30 8.08
C ILE A 7 0.59 -11.54 8.76
N HIS A 8 1.44 -12.55 8.94
CA HIS A 8 1.03 -13.79 9.60
C HIS A 8 0.50 -13.52 11.01
N LEU A 9 1.19 -12.66 11.75
CA LEU A 9 0.75 -12.31 13.11
C LEU A 9 -0.56 -11.51 13.10
N GLU A 10 -0.72 -10.60 12.15
CA GLU A 10 -1.93 -9.79 12.08
C GLU A 10 -3.15 -10.61 11.66
N LEU A 11 -2.96 -11.69 10.91
CA LEU A 11 -4.05 -12.58 10.53
C LEU A 11 -4.66 -13.31 11.72
N ARG A 12 -3.86 -13.66 12.71
CA ARG A 12 -4.35 -14.31 13.95
C ARG A 12 -5.27 -15.49 13.67
N ASN A 13 -4.83 -16.41 12.80
CA ASN A 13 -5.58 -17.59 12.40
C ASN A 13 -6.82 -17.31 11.54
N LYS A 14 -6.96 -16.07 11.05
CA LYS A 14 -8.00 -15.74 10.07
C LYS A 14 -7.47 -16.00 8.67
N SER A 15 -8.36 -16.21 7.72
CA SER A 15 -7.96 -16.28 6.33
C SER A 15 -7.82 -14.85 5.77
N PRO A 16 -7.04 -14.65 4.70
CA PRO A 16 -6.90 -13.32 4.08
C PRO A 16 -8.25 -12.70 3.69
N SER A 17 -9.21 -13.50 3.26
CA SER A 17 -10.52 -13.00 2.86
C SER A 17 -11.36 -12.46 4.02
N ASP A 18 -10.97 -12.75 5.27
CA ASP A 18 -11.67 -12.25 6.46
C ASP A 18 -11.17 -10.89 6.91
N VAL A 19 -10.09 -10.39 6.33
CA VAL A 19 -9.44 -9.17 6.79
C VAL A 19 -9.92 -7.98 6.00
N ARG A 20 -10.42 -6.94 6.69
CA ARG A 20 -10.86 -5.69 6.08
C ARG A 20 -9.86 -4.57 6.30
N GLU A 21 -9.11 -4.61 7.39
CA GLU A 21 -8.10 -3.63 7.72
C GLU A 21 -6.80 -4.34 8.05
N LEU A 22 -5.69 -3.85 7.50
CA LEU A 22 -4.39 -4.45 7.76
C LEU A 22 -3.38 -3.33 8.01
N VAL A 23 -2.79 -3.33 9.19
CA VAL A 23 -1.78 -2.34 9.58
C VAL A 23 -0.44 -3.04 9.72
N LEU A 24 0.50 -2.67 8.86
CA LEU A 24 1.84 -3.27 8.83
C LEU A 24 2.91 -2.21 9.12
N ASP A 25 2.53 -1.16 9.82
CA ASP A 25 3.44 -0.05 10.12
C ASP A 25 4.66 -0.52 10.88
N ASN A 26 5.81 0.04 10.52
CA ASN A 26 7.09 -0.23 11.17
C ASN A 26 7.62 -1.65 11.02
N CYS A 27 7.01 -2.49 10.18
CA CYS A 27 7.65 -3.74 9.81
C CYS A 27 8.80 -3.42 8.85
N ARG A 28 9.62 -4.40 8.54
CA ARG A 28 10.80 -4.16 7.71
C ARG A 28 10.70 -4.84 6.36
N SER A 29 11.06 -4.10 5.33
CA SER A 29 11.23 -4.64 3.99
C SER A 29 12.68 -4.41 3.57
N PRO A 30 13.57 -5.40 3.74
CA PRO A 30 15.00 -5.22 3.41
C PRO A 30 15.22 -4.87 1.95
N ASP A 31 14.40 -5.40 1.07
CA ASP A 31 14.51 -5.15 -0.37
C ASP A 31 13.70 -3.94 -0.83
N GLY A 32 13.00 -3.28 0.08
CA GLY A 32 12.16 -2.14 -0.27
C GLY A 32 10.92 -2.50 -1.09
N LYS A 33 10.49 -3.74 -1.04
CA LYS A 33 9.36 -4.25 -1.81
C LYS A 33 8.25 -4.76 -0.91
N ILE A 34 7.03 -4.80 -1.45
CA ILE A 34 5.91 -5.39 -0.74
C ILE A 34 6.01 -6.90 -0.84
N GLU A 35 5.90 -7.59 0.30
CA GLU A 35 6.00 -9.03 0.38
C GLU A 35 4.86 -9.61 1.21
N GLY A 36 4.36 -10.78 0.81
CA GLY A 36 3.35 -11.49 1.58
C GLY A 36 1.92 -11.05 1.37
N LEU A 37 1.70 -9.95 0.68
CA LEU A 37 0.34 -9.55 0.28
C LEU A 37 -0.02 -10.23 -1.03
N THR A 38 -1.22 -10.79 -1.07
CA THR A 38 -1.69 -11.51 -2.25
C THR A 38 -3.10 -11.04 -2.61
N SER A 39 -3.57 -11.42 -3.80
CA SER A 39 -4.94 -11.12 -4.22
C SER A 39 -6.00 -11.86 -3.43
N GLU A 40 -5.59 -12.75 -2.51
CA GLU A 40 -6.52 -13.42 -1.61
C GLU A 40 -7.15 -12.47 -0.58
N PHE A 41 -6.57 -11.29 -0.37
CA PHE A 41 -7.15 -10.26 0.50
C PHE A 41 -8.29 -9.55 -0.22
N VAL A 42 -9.30 -10.30 -0.60
CA VAL A 42 -10.38 -9.81 -1.47
C VAL A 42 -11.30 -8.79 -0.81
N ASN A 43 -11.32 -8.74 0.51
CA ASN A 43 -12.18 -7.83 1.27
C ASN A 43 -11.42 -6.71 1.97
N LEU A 44 -10.12 -6.56 1.68
CA LEU A 44 -9.30 -5.55 2.31
C LEU A 44 -9.72 -4.16 1.82
N GLU A 45 -10.08 -3.28 2.77
CA GLU A 45 -10.52 -1.92 2.48
C GLU A 45 -9.51 -0.86 2.94
N PHE A 46 -8.73 -1.16 3.96
CA PHE A 46 -7.72 -0.26 4.50
C PHE A 46 -6.39 -0.99 4.65
N LEU A 47 -5.33 -0.39 4.12
CA LEU A 47 -3.97 -0.93 4.23
C LEU A 47 -3.03 0.18 4.65
N SER A 48 -2.27 -0.05 5.72
CA SER A 48 -1.26 0.88 6.19
C SER A 48 0.12 0.26 6.17
N LEU A 49 1.06 0.94 5.50
CA LEU A 49 2.45 0.52 5.34
C LEU A 49 3.38 1.68 5.68
N ILE A 50 3.13 2.34 6.80
CA ILE A 50 3.89 3.52 7.20
C ILE A 50 5.24 3.11 7.76
N ASN A 51 6.30 3.80 7.31
CA ASN A 51 7.65 3.60 7.82
C ASN A 51 8.14 2.15 7.71
N VAL A 52 8.03 1.59 6.52
CA VAL A 52 8.42 0.19 6.25
C VAL A 52 9.72 0.12 5.45
N GLY A 53 10.15 1.25 4.89
CA GLY A 53 11.34 1.28 4.04
C GLY A 53 11.06 0.89 2.60
N LEU A 54 9.83 1.05 2.14
CA LEU A 54 9.46 0.73 0.77
C LEU A 54 10.10 1.67 -0.23
N ILE A 55 10.66 1.11 -1.27
CA ILE A 55 11.22 1.84 -2.42
C ILE A 55 10.29 1.69 -3.61
N SER A 56 9.63 0.54 -3.73
CA SER A 56 8.76 0.22 -4.86
C SER A 56 7.45 -0.36 -4.39
N ILE A 57 6.37 -0.04 -5.10
CA ILE A 57 5.05 -0.62 -4.88
C ILE A 57 4.62 -1.50 -6.05
N ALA A 58 5.57 -1.90 -6.90
CA ALA A 58 5.29 -2.71 -8.08
C ALA A 58 4.71 -4.09 -7.75
N ASN A 59 4.98 -4.62 -6.56
CA ASN A 59 4.50 -5.93 -6.14
C ASN A 59 3.12 -5.91 -5.47
N LEU A 60 2.41 -4.79 -5.54
CA LEU A 60 1.05 -4.75 -5.02
C LEU A 60 0.17 -5.75 -5.77
N PRO A 61 -0.59 -6.58 -5.05
CA PRO A 61 -1.58 -7.42 -5.71
C PRO A 61 -2.80 -6.59 -6.09
N LYS A 62 -3.66 -7.15 -6.91
CA LYS A 62 -4.90 -6.48 -7.25
C LYS A 62 -5.86 -6.58 -6.07
N LEU A 63 -6.22 -5.44 -5.48
CA LEU A 63 -7.10 -5.35 -4.31
C LEU A 63 -8.30 -4.49 -4.69
N THR A 64 -9.35 -5.14 -5.15
CA THR A 64 -10.49 -4.45 -5.77
C THR A 64 -11.35 -3.66 -4.78
N LYS A 65 -11.29 -4.00 -3.50
CA LYS A 65 -12.06 -3.30 -2.47
C LYS A 65 -11.27 -2.30 -1.66
N LEU A 66 -9.97 -2.17 -1.93
CA LEU A 66 -9.14 -1.24 -1.17
C LEU A 66 -9.54 0.20 -1.46
N LYS A 67 -9.87 0.94 -0.41
CA LYS A 67 -10.30 2.32 -0.51
C LYS A 67 -9.28 3.29 0.06
N LYS A 68 -8.53 2.90 1.08
CA LYS A 68 -7.57 3.77 1.73
C LYS A 68 -6.21 3.10 1.83
N LEU A 69 -5.17 3.81 1.39
CA LEU A 69 -3.79 3.32 1.41
C LEU A 69 -2.88 4.35 2.07
N GLU A 70 -2.21 3.95 3.14
CA GLU A 70 -1.24 4.78 3.83
C GLU A 70 0.17 4.31 3.50
N LEU A 71 0.95 5.18 2.85
CA LEU A 71 2.32 4.87 2.44
C LEU A 71 3.30 5.94 2.93
N SER A 72 2.94 6.68 3.98
CA SER A 72 3.80 7.77 4.44
C SER A 72 5.12 7.26 5.01
N ASP A 73 6.13 8.12 4.99
CA ASP A 73 7.44 7.86 5.57
C ASP A 73 8.15 6.63 5.00
N ASN A 74 7.99 6.40 3.71
CA ASN A 74 8.75 5.41 2.97
C ASN A 74 9.77 6.11 2.07
N ARG A 75 10.29 5.41 1.08
CA ARG A 75 11.31 5.92 0.17
C ARG A 75 10.89 5.81 -1.29
N ILE A 76 9.59 5.87 -1.52
CA ILE A 76 9.01 5.73 -2.85
C ILE A 76 9.34 6.95 -3.69
N SER A 77 9.88 6.76 -4.88
CA SER A 77 10.27 7.85 -5.77
C SER A 77 9.53 7.86 -7.10
N GLY A 78 8.70 6.88 -7.37
CA GLY A 78 7.95 6.77 -8.61
C GLY A 78 7.17 5.48 -8.69
N GLY A 79 6.74 5.11 -9.90
CA GLY A 79 6.02 3.86 -10.14
C GLY A 79 4.57 3.89 -9.65
N LEU A 80 3.98 5.08 -9.54
CA LEU A 80 2.63 5.22 -9.01
C LEU A 80 1.54 4.80 -10.01
N ASP A 81 1.88 4.61 -11.27
CA ASP A 81 0.94 4.17 -12.28
C ASP A 81 0.35 2.79 -11.98
N VAL A 82 1.06 1.96 -11.24
CA VAL A 82 0.57 0.64 -10.82
C VAL A 82 -0.67 0.76 -9.93
N LEU A 83 -0.85 1.87 -9.24
CA LEU A 83 -1.99 2.06 -8.34
C LEU A 83 -3.32 2.01 -9.08
N ALA A 84 -3.40 2.65 -10.24
CA ALA A 84 -4.63 2.65 -11.03
C ALA A 84 -4.99 1.24 -11.51
N GLU A 85 -3.99 0.44 -11.85
CA GLU A 85 -4.18 -0.91 -12.32
C GLU A 85 -4.57 -1.87 -11.20
N LYS A 86 -3.91 -1.77 -10.06
CA LYS A 86 -4.05 -2.72 -8.96
C LYS A 86 -5.12 -2.32 -7.95
N LEU A 87 -5.39 -1.04 -7.80
CA LEU A 87 -6.31 -0.51 -6.79
C LEU A 87 -7.37 0.38 -7.43
N PRO A 88 -8.28 -0.21 -8.23
CA PRO A 88 -9.22 0.58 -9.05
C PRO A 88 -10.24 1.40 -8.24
N ASN A 89 -10.47 1.05 -6.99
CA ASN A 89 -11.46 1.71 -6.14
C ASN A 89 -10.84 2.55 -5.03
N LEU A 90 -9.54 2.84 -5.13
CA LEU A 90 -8.85 3.65 -4.14
C LEU A 90 -9.39 5.08 -4.14
N THR A 91 -9.74 5.59 -2.95
CA THR A 91 -10.25 6.95 -2.78
C THR A 91 -9.36 7.83 -1.93
N HIS A 92 -8.50 7.24 -1.09
CA HIS A 92 -7.60 7.99 -0.21
C HIS A 92 -6.20 7.42 -0.32
N LEU A 93 -5.23 8.28 -0.54
CA LEU A 93 -3.83 7.91 -0.68
C LEU A 93 -2.96 8.91 0.07
N ASN A 94 -2.14 8.42 1.00
CA ASN A 94 -1.20 9.25 1.74
C ASN A 94 0.23 8.86 1.35
N LEU A 95 0.95 9.79 0.71
CA LEU A 95 2.32 9.59 0.27
C LEU A 95 3.28 10.57 0.93
N SER A 96 2.89 11.16 2.07
CA SER A 96 3.75 12.13 2.75
C SER A 96 5.07 11.50 3.19
N GLY A 97 6.13 12.29 3.19
CA GLY A 97 7.43 11.81 3.64
C GLY A 97 8.12 10.84 2.70
N ASN A 98 7.72 10.78 1.45
CA ASN A 98 8.39 9.98 0.44
C ASN A 98 9.32 10.84 -0.42
N LYS A 99 9.88 10.26 -1.47
CA LYS A 99 10.88 10.91 -2.31
C LYS A 99 10.37 11.21 -3.72
N LEU A 100 9.09 11.50 -3.81
CA LEU A 100 8.43 11.78 -5.08
C LEU A 100 8.79 13.20 -5.56
N LYS A 101 9.05 13.32 -6.86
CA LYS A 101 9.45 14.60 -7.45
C LYS A 101 8.32 15.30 -8.20
N ASP A 102 7.47 14.53 -8.86
CA ASP A 102 6.40 15.11 -9.67
C ASP A 102 5.17 14.20 -9.55
N ILE A 103 4.36 14.50 -8.59
CA ILE A 103 3.27 13.62 -8.18
C ILE A 103 1.94 14.01 -8.80
N GLY A 104 1.73 15.32 -8.94
CA GLY A 104 0.41 15.83 -9.27
C GLY A 104 -0.14 15.35 -10.59
N THR A 105 0.74 15.08 -11.56
CA THR A 105 0.31 14.68 -12.89
C THR A 105 -0.02 13.19 -13.00
N CYS A 106 0.72 12.33 -12.29
CA CYS A 106 0.53 10.89 -12.44
C CYS A 106 -0.68 10.36 -11.69
N VAL A 107 -0.81 10.72 -10.42
CA VAL A 107 -1.86 10.16 -9.57
C VAL A 107 -3.18 10.87 -9.80
N LEU A 108 -3.17 12.19 -9.84
CA LEU A 108 -4.40 12.98 -9.99
C LEU A 108 -5.02 12.86 -11.37
N ALA A 109 -4.23 12.53 -12.39
CA ALA A 109 -4.74 12.33 -13.74
C ALA A 109 -5.39 10.96 -13.92
N ILE A 110 -5.05 9.99 -13.07
CA ILE A 110 -5.52 8.62 -13.23
C ILE A 110 -6.86 8.39 -12.55
N TYR A 111 -7.05 8.94 -11.34
CA TYR A 111 -8.33 8.85 -10.68
C TYR A 111 -8.57 10.01 -9.70
N PRO A 112 -9.87 10.29 -9.40
CA PRO A 112 -10.21 11.33 -8.44
C PRO A 112 -9.95 10.86 -7.00
N VAL A 113 -8.69 10.75 -6.65
CA VAL A 113 -8.27 10.27 -5.33
C VAL A 113 -7.90 11.44 -4.45
N LEU A 114 -8.34 11.42 -3.20
CA LEU A 114 -7.87 12.36 -2.20
C LEU A 114 -6.45 11.97 -1.83
N CYS A 115 -5.47 12.73 -2.33
CA CYS A 115 -4.06 12.42 -2.17
C CYS A 115 -3.39 13.41 -1.25
N TYR A 116 -2.73 12.93 -0.22
CA TYR A 116 -2.00 13.75 0.72
C TYR A 116 -0.50 13.58 0.53
N ILE A 117 0.16 14.66 0.08
CA ILE A 117 1.59 14.66 -0.23
C ILE A 117 2.17 16.01 0.20
N PRO A 118 2.73 16.13 1.37
CA PRO A 118 3.41 17.36 1.78
C PRO A 118 4.77 17.52 1.14
#